data_81a3349055ad79f6f39f300f657e03cd
#
_entry.id   81a3349055ad79f6f39f300f657e03cd
#
_cell.length_a   1.000
_cell.length_b   1.000
_cell.length_c   1.000
_cell.angle_alpha   90.00
_cell.angle_beta   90.00
_cell.angle_gamma   90.00
#
_symmetry.space_group_name_H-M   'P 1'
#
loop_
_entity.id
_entity.type
_entity.pdbx_description
1 polymer ?
#
loop_
_entity_poly.entity_id
_entity_poly.type
_entity_poly.pdbx_seq_one_letter_code
_entity_poly.pdbx_strand_id
1 'polypeptide(L)'
;MQIKDIVKKVKQIEIRTRKKTEATLMGQYHSAFKGQGMTFSEVRPYQFGDEIRRIDWNKTARFREPFVKVMEEERELTMMLLVDISASMDYGTKTQLKREYVAEIAASLGFSAAGNNDKVGLILFADKVYKVIPPQKGRKHILSIISTILTADYVPAVSKIDKAMEYMMGIFKRKSLVFLFSDFEDEYDSKMLRVASKKHQLLGMRIFDEKDNEIPDVGYTLLYDAETGQQVWANTSSARWRYTFAEAQKQKLRALEEDFANSSASFMNINTGSDYSKLLYNYFQKK
;
A
#
# COMPACT_ATOMS: atom_id res chain seq x y z
N MET A 1 4.97 4.54 23.90
CA MET A 1 5.59 5.77 23.32
C MET A 1 4.83 6.98 23.82
N GLN A 2 5.49 8.05 24.31
CA GLN A 2 4.77 9.25 24.80
C GLN A 2 4.21 10.06 23.61
N ILE A 3 3.08 10.77 23.81
CA ILE A 3 2.43 11.57 22.76
C ILE A 3 3.41 12.57 22.11
N LYS A 4 4.31 13.17 22.92
CA LYS A 4 5.34 14.10 22.41
C LYS A 4 6.32 13.45 21.42
N ASP A 5 6.68 12.18 21.66
CA ASP A 5 7.59 11.44 20.78
C ASP A 5 6.91 11.10 19.46
N ILE A 6 5.62 10.75 19.49
CA ILE A 6 4.81 10.49 18.29
C ILE A 6 4.71 11.74 17.44
N VAL A 7 4.35 12.87 18.03
CA VAL A 7 4.27 14.15 17.29
C VAL A 7 5.61 14.54 16.68
N LYS A 8 6.71 14.36 17.41
CA LYS A 8 8.07 14.61 16.90
C LYS A 8 8.39 13.67 15.73
N LYS A 9 8.05 12.40 15.84
CA LYS A 9 8.30 11.39 14.81
C LYS A 9 7.46 11.63 13.55
N VAL A 10 6.16 11.91 13.68
CA VAL A 10 5.27 12.30 12.58
C VAL A 10 5.83 13.52 11.84
N LYS A 11 6.30 14.54 12.57
CA LYS A 11 6.91 15.74 11.98
C LYS A 11 8.23 15.44 11.27
N GLN A 12 9.06 14.55 11.81
CA GLN A 12 10.29 14.11 11.16
C GLN A 12 10.00 13.34 9.86
N ILE A 13 9.04 12.41 9.88
CA ILE A 13 8.58 11.68 8.69
C ILE A 13 8.07 12.67 7.65
N GLU A 14 7.23 13.61 8.03
CA GLU A 14 6.71 14.63 7.12
C GLU A 14 7.83 15.43 6.44
N ILE A 15 8.82 15.91 7.20
CA ILE A 15 9.94 16.70 6.66
C ILE A 15 10.80 15.85 5.69
N ARG A 16 11.12 14.62 6.08
CA ARG A 16 11.91 13.70 5.24
C ARG A 16 11.17 13.37 3.94
N THR A 17 9.91 13.02 4.08
CA THR A 17 9.07 12.59 2.97
C THR A 17 8.82 13.74 2.00
N ARG A 18 8.52 14.94 2.50
CA ARG A 18 8.29 16.12 1.66
C ARG A 18 9.49 16.42 0.75
N LYS A 19 10.71 16.41 1.29
CA LYS A 19 11.92 16.62 0.49
C LYS A 19 12.11 15.58 -0.61
N LYS A 20 11.73 14.31 -0.34
CA LYS A 20 11.83 13.22 -1.30
C LYS A 20 10.68 13.22 -2.32
N THR A 21 9.46 13.54 -1.88
CA THR A 21 8.23 13.45 -2.68
C THR A 21 8.10 14.61 -3.66
N GLU A 22 8.37 15.85 -3.24
CA GLU A 22 8.25 17.03 -4.09
C GLU A 22 9.20 16.99 -5.32
N ALA A 23 10.36 16.34 -5.18
CA ALA A 23 11.34 16.32 -6.25
C ALA A 23 11.16 15.18 -7.28
N THR A 24 10.57 14.05 -6.90
CA THR A 24 10.72 12.83 -7.72
C THR A 24 9.46 11.96 -7.85
N LEU A 25 8.67 11.80 -6.78
CA LEU A 25 7.57 10.82 -6.75
C LEU A 25 6.23 11.38 -7.27
N MET A 26 5.95 12.66 -7.08
CA MET A 26 4.66 13.26 -7.39
C MET A 26 4.30 13.19 -8.89
N GLY A 27 5.26 13.52 -9.76
CA GLY A 27 5.08 13.44 -11.22
C GLY A 27 4.93 12.00 -11.72
N GLN A 28 5.73 11.10 -11.17
CA GLN A 28 5.72 9.67 -11.54
C GLN A 28 4.44 8.96 -11.06
N TYR A 29 4.00 9.25 -9.83
CA TYR A 29 2.73 8.76 -9.31
C TYR A 29 1.57 9.18 -10.24
N HIS A 30 1.49 10.46 -10.61
CA HIS A 30 0.45 10.96 -11.51
C HIS A 30 0.49 10.30 -12.89
N SER A 31 1.68 10.04 -13.43
CA SER A 31 1.84 9.38 -14.73
C SER A 31 1.43 7.90 -14.68
N ALA A 32 1.78 7.20 -13.60
CA ALA A 32 1.53 5.76 -13.44
C ALA A 32 0.05 5.43 -13.17
N PHE A 33 -0.67 6.36 -12.54
CA PHE A 33 -2.05 6.14 -12.10
C PHE A 33 -2.98 7.20 -12.68
N LYS A 34 -3.23 7.14 -14.00
CA LYS A 34 -4.25 7.99 -14.62
C LYS A 34 -5.64 7.49 -14.26
N GLY A 35 -6.51 8.38 -13.79
CA GLY A 35 -7.92 8.10 -13.56
C GLY A 35 -8.60 7.65 -14.87
N GLN A 36 -9.46 6.63 -14.80
CA GLN A 36 -10.17 6.07 -15.96
C GLN A 36 -11.62 6.56 -16.06
N GLY A 37 -12.01 7.56 -15.28
CA GLY A 37 -13.36 8.13 -15.30
C GLY A 37 -13.44 9.36 -16.19
N MET A 38 -14.54 9.50 -16.95
CA MET A 38 -14.89 10.75 -17.61
C MET A 38 -16.04 11.41 -16.86
N THR A 39 -15.81 12.59 -16.31
CA THR A 39 -16.85 13.43 -15.70
C THR A 39 -17.31 14.48 -16.70
N PHE A 40 -18.59 14.78 -16.64
CA PHE A 40 -19.15 15.89 -17.39
C PHE A 40 -18.51 17.20 -16.89
N SER A 41 -17.85 17.94 -17.78
CA SER A 41 -17.26 19.25 -17.48
C SER A 41 -18.22 20.39 -17.86
N GLU A 42 -18.50 20.50 -19.13
CA GLU A 42 -19.33 21.58 -19.65
C GLU A 42 -20.05 21.17 -20.96
N VAL A 43 -20.91 22.03 -21.43
CA VAL A 43 -21.52 21.90 -22.76
C VAL A 43 -21.14 23.13 -23.59
N ARG A 44 -20.46 22.91 -24.72
CA ARG A 44 -20.08 23.95 -25.69
C ARG A 44 -20.77 23.74 -27.04
N PRO A 45 -20.83 24.75 -27.89
CA PRO A 45 -21.25 24.56 -29.26
C PRO A 45 -20.41 23.52 -30.01
N TYR A 46 -21.04 22.72 -30.85
CA TYR A 46 -20.41 21.73 -31.68
C TYR A 46 -19.39 22.37 -32.65
N GLN A 47 -18.24 21.77 -32.78
CA GLN A 47 -17.22 22.13 -33.75
C GLN A 47 -16.99 20.95 -34.70
N PHE A 48 -16.66 21.24 -35.94
CA PHE A 48 -16.37 20.21 -36.95
C PHE A 48 -15.22 19.31 -36.47
N GLY A 49 -15.49 17.99 -36.39
CA GLY A 49 -14.56 17.00 -35.83
C GLY A 49 -14.94 16.47 -34.46
N ASP A 50 -15.94 17.05 -33.78
CA ASP A 50 -16.44 16.51 -32.52
C ASP A 50 -17.20 15.20 -32.73
N GLU A 51 -17.13 14.29 -31.75
CA GLU A 51 -17.87 13.03 -31.76
C GLU A 51 -19.39 13.26 -31.67
N ILE A 52 -20.13 12.83 -32.68
CA ILE A 52 -21.60 12.95 -32.75
C ILE A 52 -22.28 12.28 -31.55
N ARG A 53 -21.70 11.22 -31.00
CA ARG A 53 -22.20 10.51 -29.80
C ARG A 53 -22.23 11.37 -28.54
N ARG A 54 -21.45 12.46 -28.52
CA ARG A 54 -21.37 13.40 -27.38
C ARG A 54 -22.33 14.57 -27.47
N ILE A 55 -23.17 14.63 -28.52
CA ILE A 55 -24.17 15.71 -28.68
C ILE A 55 -25.17 15.66 -27.52
N ASP A 56 -25.38 16.81 -26.87
CA ASP A 56 -26.44 17.01 -25.90
C ASP A 56 -27.73 17.39 -26.61
N TRP A 57 -28.53 16.38 -26.92
CA TRP A 57 -29.78 16.58 -27.64
C TRP A 57 -30.79 17.47 -26.89
N ASN A 58 -30.77 17.53 -25.56
CA ASN A 58 -31.63 18.38 -24.76
C ASN A 58 -31.28 19.86 -24.92
N LYS A 59 -30.01 20.22 -24.86
CA LYS A 59 -29.54 21.58 -25.11
C LYS A 59 -29.71 21.97 -26.58
N THR A 60 -29.33 21.08 -27.48
CA THR A 60 -29.49 21.27 -28.93
C THR A 60 -30.94 21.60 -29.31
N ALA A 61 -31.92 20.88 -28.73
CA ALA A 61 -33.36 21.16 -28.97
C ALA A 61 -33.80 22.53 -28.44
N ARG A 62 -33.20 23.02 -27.35
CA ARG A 62 -33.57 24.34 -26.75
C ARG A 62 -32.99 25.52 -27.52
N PHE A 63 -31.75 25.39 -27.98
CA PHE A 63 -31.02 26.50 -28.60
C PHE A 63 -30.99 26.45 -30.13
N ARG A 64 -31.53 25.37 -30.72
CA ARG A 64 -31.55 25.11 -32.19
C ARG A 64 -30.19 25.10 -32.86
N GLU A 65 -29.14 24.93 -32.06
CA GLU A 65 -27.76 24.74 -32.52
C GLU A 65 -27.17 23.49 -31.82
N PRO A 66 -26.34 22.73 -32.51
CA PRO A 66 -25.79 21.52 -31.91
C PRO A 66 -24.81 21.85 -30.78
N PHE A 67 -25.02 21.23 -29.62
CA PHE A 67 -24.13 21.32 -28.46
C PHE A 67 -23.53 19.98 -28.14
N VAL A 68 -22.27 19.99 -27.70
CA VAL A 68 -21.50 18.78 -27.33
C VAL A 68 -21.16 18.81 -25.84
N LYS A 69 -21.33 17.66 -25.19
CA LYS A 69 -20.85 17.44 -23.82
C LYS A 69 -19.34 17.32 -23.85
N VAL A 70 -18.65 18.26 -23.22
CA VAL A 70 -17.22 18.15 -22.94
C VAL A 70 -17.08 17.29 -21.70
N MET A 71 -16.38 16.19 -21.86
CA MET A 71 -16.05 15.28 -20.77
C MET A 71 -14.60 15.51 -20.38
N GLU A 72 -14.37 15.80 -19.12
CA GLU A 72 -13.02 15.79 -18.55
C GLU A 72 -12.72 14.45 -17.91
N GLU A 73 -11.47 14.00 -18.03
CA GLU A 73 -11.01 12.80 -17.36
C GLU A 73 -11.10 13.00 -15.84
N GLU A 74 -11.88 12.16 -15.16
CA GLU A 74 -11.97 12.22 -13.69
C GLU A 74 -10.63 11.79 -13.12
N ARG A 75 -9.84 12.76 -12.69
CA ARG A 75 -8.48 12.55 -12.20
C ARG A 75 -8.42 12.18 -10.71
N GLU A 76 -9.56 12.14 -10.02
CA GLU A 76 -9.60 11.84 -8.59
C GLU A 76 -9.50 10.33 -8.34
N LEU A 77 -8.36 9.91 -7.86
CA LEU A 77 -8.14 8.52 -7.44
C LEU A 77 -8.47 8.34 -5.95
N THR A 78 -8.84 7.12 -5.61
CA THR A 78 -8.92 6.69 -4.22
C THR A 78 -7.78 5.72 -3.94
N MET A 79 -6.91 6.07 -3.00
CA MET A 79 -5.84 5.24 -2.50
C MET A 79 -6.27 4.60 -1.18
N MET A 80 -6.09 3.29 -1.07
CA MET A 80 -6.31 2.55 0.17
C MET A 80 -5.01 1.93 0.65
N LEU A 81 -4.64 2.22 1.88
CA LEU A 81 -3.51 1.62 2.56
C LEU A 81 -4.06 0.51 3.48
N LEU A 82 -3.71 -0.73 3.19
CA LEU A 82 -3.97 -1.88 4.04
C LEU A 82 -2.68 -2.19 4.78
N VAL A 83 -2.67 -2.01 6.09
CA VAL A 83 -1.46 -2.14 6.92
C VAL A 83 -1.68 -3.23 7.95
N ASP A 84 -0.82 -4.22 7.85
CA ASP A 84 -0.71 -5.30 8.81
C ASP A 84 -0.16 -4.78 10.14
N ILE A 85 -0.84 -5.13 11.24
CA ILE A 85 -0.45 -4.80 12.61
C ILE A 85 -0.27 -6.07 13.46
N SER A 86 0.05 -7.21 12.84
CA SER A 86 0.52 -8.40 13.55
C SER A 86 1.82 -8.12 14.30
N ALA A 87 2.13 -8.91 15.31
CA ALA A 87 3.29 -8.69 16.16
C ALA A 87 4.62 -8.74 15.39
N SER A 88 4.69 -9.49 14.31
CA SER A 88 5.85 -9.57 13.41
C SER A 88 6.21 -8.23 12.77
N MET A 89 5.22 -7.33 12.59
CA MET A 89 5.42 -5.98 12.06
C MET A 89 5.98 -4.99 13.09
N ASP A 90 5.99 -5.33 14.38
CA ASP A 90 6.62 -4.51 15.45
C ASP A 90 8.07 -4.91 15.74
N TYR A 91 8.74 -5.46 14.73
CA TYR A 91 10.12 -5.92 14.80
C TYR A 91 11.04 -5.09 13.89
N GLY A 92 12.33 -5.07 14.22
CA GLY A 92 13.36 -4.46 13.39
C GLY A 92 14.73 -4.49 14.09
N THR A 93 15.81 -4.76 13.34
CA THR A 93 17.14 -5.04 13.92
C THR A 93 18.15 -3.90 13.80
N LYS A 94 18.08 -3.05 12.76
CA LYS A 94 19.18 -2.09 12.48
C LYS A 94 18.83 -0.65 12.79
N THR A 95 17.91 -0.06 12.05
CA THR A 95 17.71 1.38 12.05
C THR A 95 16.33 1.81 12.54
N GLN A 96 15.33 1.02 12.26
CA GLN A 96 13.93 1.32 12.60
C GLN A 96 13.06 0.06 12.57
N LEU A 97 11.92 0.11 13.25
CA LEU A 97 10.94 -0.97 13.23
C LEU A 97 10.23 -1.03 11.85
N LYS A 98 9.76 -2.22 11.45
CA LYS A 98 8.99 -2.39 10.21
C LYS A 98 7.82 -1.40 10.16
N ARG A 99 7.04 -1.23 11.25
CA ARG A 99 5.94 -0.26 11.33
C ARG A 99 6.34 1.17 11.05
N GLU A 100 7.54 1.58 11.49
CA GLU A 100 8.04 2.94 11.27
C GLU A 100 8.38 3.15 9.81
N TYR A 101 8.94 2.12 9.20
CA TYR A 101 9.26 2.10 7.78
C TYR A 101 7.99 2.12 6.92
N VAL A 102 6.97 1.35 7.30
CA VAL A 102 5.63 1.42 6.67
C VAL A 102 5.03 2.82 6.78
N ALA A 103 5.13 3.45 7.96
CA ALA A 103 4.63 4.81 8.14
C ALA A 103 5.35 5.83 7.25
N GLU A 104 6.66 5.67 7.00
CA GLU A 104 7.42 6.52 6.07
C GLU A 104 6.97 6.30 4.61
N ILE A 105 6.77 5.05 4.19
CA ILE A 105 6.28 4.74 2.83
C ILE A 105 4.85 5.26 2.66
N ALA A 106 3.98 5.01 3.62
CA ALA A 106 2.59 5.50 3.63
C ALA A 106 2.52 7.04 3.56
N ALA A 107 3.43 7.72 4.26
CA ALA A 107 3.57 9.18 4.18
C ALA A 107 3.97 9.64 2.78
N SER A 108 4.96 8.99 2.16
CA SER A 108 5.41 9.30 0.80
C SER A 108 4.27 9.18 -0.21
N LEU A 109 3.58 8.06 -0.17
CA LEU A 109 2.43 7.78 -1.05
C LEU A 109 1.27 8.76 -0.76
N GLY A 110 0.95 8.97 0.52
CA GLY A 110 -0.13 9.84 0.95
C GLY A 110 0.10 11.31 0.58
N PHE A 111 1.32 11.84 0.74
CA PHE A 111 1.61 13.22 0.32
C PHE A 111 1.66 13.37 -1.20
N SER A 112 2.10 12.33 -1.94
CA SER A 112 2.00 12.32 -3.41
C SER A 112 0.55 12.36 -3.87
N ALA A 113 -0.32 11.55 -3.25
CA ALA A 113 -1.75 11.54 -3.51
C ALA A 113 -2.42 12.89 -3.16
N ALA A 114 -2.07 13.47 -2.00
CA ALA A 114 -2.59 14.77 -1.58
C ALA A 114 -2.20 15.90 -2.54
N GLY A 115 -0.99 15.85 -3.11
CA GLY A 115 -0.53 16.79 -4.13
C GLY A 115 -1.32 16.70 -5.44
N ASN A 116 -1.85 15.52 -5.76
CA ASN A 116 -2.73 15.29 -6.92
C ASN A 116 -4.24 15.43 -6.59
N ASN A 117 -4.56 15.88 -5.38
CA ASN A 117 -5.93 16.03 -4.89
C ASN A 117 -6.72 14.71 -4.79
N ASP A 118 -6.01 13.58 -4.64
CA ASP A 118 -6.58 12.25 -4.46
C ASP A 118 -7.02 11.99 -3.01
N LYS A 119 -7.91 11.01 -2.82
CA LYS A 119 -8.36 10.56 -1.51
C LYS A 119 -7.50 9.42 -0.99
N VAL A 120 -7.15 9.45 0.28
CA VAL A 120 -6.38 8.38 0.93
C VAL A 120 -7.15 7.84 2.13
N GLY A 121 -7.29 6.52 2.21
CA GLY A 121 -7.88 5.82 3.34
C GLY A 121 -6.90 4.79 3.93
N LEU A 122 -7.22 4.28 5.11
CA LEU A 122 -6.42 3.29 5.84
C LEU A 122 -7.30 2.18 6.39
N ILE A 123 -6.82 0.95 6.29
CA ILE A 123 -7.33 -0.22 7.01
C ILE A 123 -6.17 -0.83 7.78
N LEU A 124 -6.28 -0.91 9.11
CA LEU A 124 -5.38 -1.67 9.96
C LEU A 124 -5.98 -3.05 10.20
N PHE A 125 -5.18 -4.09 10.02
CA PHE A 125 -5.63 -5.47 10.17
C PHE A 125 -4.55 -6.37 10.79
N ALA A 126 -4.98 -7.47 11.40
CA ALA A 126 -4.21 -8.65 11.76
C ALA A 126 -5.11 -9.88 11.52
N ASP A 127 -5.58 -10.60 12.54
CA ASP A 127 -6.57 -11.70 12.42
C ASP A 127 -7.96 -11.21 11.92
N LYS A 128 -8.22 -9.93 12.04
CA LYS A 128 -9.42 -9.20 11.59
C LYS A 128 -9.07 -7.75 11.27
N VAL A 129 -10.07 -6.98 10.82
CA VAL A 129 -9.94 -5.53 10.68
C VAL A 129 -10.11 -4.87 12.04
N TYR A 130 -9.13 -4.09 12.45
CA TYR A 130 -9.09 -3.37 13.74
C TYR A 130 -9.54 -1.93 13.61
N LYS A 131 -9.13 -1.25 12.55
CA LYS A 131 -9.44 0.16 12.36
C LYS A 131 -9.57 0.51 10.88
N VAL A 132 -10.55 1.36 10.59
CA VAL A 132 -10.77 1.90 9.24
C VAL A 132 -10.80 3.42 9.32
N ILE A 133 -10.01 4.07 8.49
CA ILE A 133 -10.08 5.50 8.24
C ILE A 133 -10.60 5.68 6.81
N PRO A 134 -11.80 6.28 6.64
CA PRO A 134 -12.37 6.49 5.32
C PRO A 134 -11.49 7.36 4.43
N PRO A 135 -11.52 7.18 3.09
CA PRO A 135 -10.74 8.00 2.18
C PRO A 135 -11.17 9.47 2.23
N GLN A 136 -10.23 10.34 2.56
CA GLN A 136 -10.42 11.79 2.57
C GLN A 136 -9.19 12.48 1.97
N LYS A 137 -9.36 13.74 1.58
CA LYS A 137 -8.31 14.59 1.03
C LYS A 137 -7.59 15.38 2.12
N GLY A 138 -6.41 15.83 1.77
CA GLY A 138 -5.72 16.88 2.48
C GLY A 138 -4.66 16.40 3.47
N ARG A 139 -3.69 17.28 3.67
CA ARG A 139 -2.47 17.03 4.46
C ARG A 139 -2.76 16.61 5.92
N LYS A 140 -3.75 17.26 6.57
CA LYS A 140 -4.10 16.92 7.96
C LYS A 140 -4.59 15.48 8.09
N HIS A 141 -5.33 15.01 7.09
CA HIS A 141 -5.81 13.64 7.04
C HIS A 141 -4.66 12.63 6.88
N ILE A 142 -3.68 12.93 6.02
CA ILE A 142 -2.48 12.08 5.88
C ILE A 142 -1.69 12.01 7.19
N LEU A 143 -1.50 13.13 7.88
CA LEU A 143 -0.84 13.14 9.19
C LEU A 143 -1.59 12.30 10.23
N SER A 144 -2.92 12.30 10.20
CA SER A 144 -3.74 11.43 11.04
C SER A 144 -3.54 9.95 10.72
N ILE A 145 -3.45 9.58 9.43
CA ILE A 145 -3.13 8.22 9.00
C ILE A 145 -1.76 7.78 9.52
N ILE A 146 -0.72 8.60 9.31
CA ILE A 146 0.65 8.32 9.78
C ILE A 146 0.67 8.14 11.30
N SER A 147 0.03 9.05 12.04
CA SER A 147 -0.09 8.95 13.48
C SER A 147 -0.78 7.65 13.90
N THR A 148 -1.85 7.27 13.20
CA THR A 148 -2.60 6.03 13.50
C THR A 148 -1.72 4.78 13.29
N ILE A 149 -0.93 4.71 12.22
CA ILE A 149 0.00 3.59 11.99
C ILE A 149 1.04 3.50 13.10
N LEU A 150 1.63 4.63 13.50
CA LEU A 150 2.67 4.69 14.53
C LEU A 150 2.16 4.38 15.93
N THR A 151 0.88 4.64 16.20
CA THR A 151 0.25 4.46 17.53
C THR A 151 -0.60 3.21 17.63
N ALA A 152 -0.69 2.42 16.57
CA ALA A 152 -1.42 1.17 16.61
C ALA A 152 -0.81 0.22 17.65
N ASP A 153 -1.66 -0.40 18.45
CA ASP A 153 -1.26 -1.52 19.30
C ASP A 153 -1.12 -2.75 18.39
N TYR A 154 0.08 -3.32 18.36
CA TYR A 154 0.34 -4.51 17.58
C TYR A 154 -0.22 -5.75 18.26
N VAL A 155 -0.79 -6.64 17.48
CA VAL A 155 -1.58 -7.76 17.99
C VAL A 155 -0.78 -9.05 17.84
N PRO A 156 -0.61 -9.85 18.92
CA PRO A 156 0.00 -11.17 18.83
C PRO A 156 -1.01 -12.16 18.21
N ALA A 157 -1.20 -12.06 16.92
CA ALA A 157 -2.13 -12.88 16.16
C ALA A 157 -1.63 -13.05 14.73
N VAL A 158 -1.94 -14.21 14.15
CA VAL A 158 -1.67 -14.57 12.75
C VAL A 158 -2.34 -13.59 11.80
N SER A 159 -1.63 -13.07 10.84
CA SER A 159 -2.14 -12.12 9.88
C SER A 159 -3.14 -12.77 8.89
N LYS A 160 -4.31 -12.17 8.70
CA LYS A 160 -5.35 -12.62 7.77
C LYS A 160 -5.61 -11.58 6.68
N ILE A 161 -4.70 -11.56 5.72
CA ILE A 161 -4.74 -10.67 4.53
C ILE A 161 -6.07 -10.81 3.78
N ASP A 162 -6.60 -12.03 3.69
CA ASP A 162 -7.87 -12.32 3.01
C ASP A 162 -9.03 -11.53 3.60
N LYS A 163 -9.14 -11.48 4.93
CA LYS A 163 -10.20 -10.74 5.62
C LYS A 163 -10.08 -9.23 5.41
N ALA A 164 -8.86 -8.71 5.34
CA ALA A 164 -8.64 -7.29 5.04
C ALA A 164 -9.06 -6.95 3.61
N MET A 165 -8.72 -7.80 2.64
CA MET A 165 -9.11 -7.63 1.24
C MET A 165 -10.63 -7.80 1.06
N GLU A 166 -11.24 -8.82 1.68
CA GLU A 166 -12.69 -9.05 1.64
C GLU A 166 -13.45 -7.84 2.19
N TYR A 167 -13.05 -7.34 3.36
CA TYR A 167 -13.63 -6.15 3.98
C TYR A 167 -13.50 -4.93 3.08
N MET A 168 -12.32 -4.68 2.52
CA MET A 168 -12.07 -3.58 1.60
C MET A 168 -12.99 -3.68 0.38
N MET A 169 -13.09 -4.83 -0.28
CA MET A 169 -13.95 -5.04 -1.45
C MET A 169 -15.44 -4.91 -1.12
N GLY A 170 -15.83 -5.24 0.12
CA GLY A 170 -17.19 -5.08 0.63
C GLY A 170 -17.60 -3.60 0.65
N ILE A 171 -16.73 -2.72 1.09
CA ILE A 171 -17.00 -1.29 1.28
C ILE A 171 -16.70 -0.48 0.01
N PHE A 172 -15.54 -0.70 -0.63
CA PHE A 172 -15.10 0.10 -1.78
C PHE A 172 -15.52 -0.56 -3.09
N LYS A 173 -16.60 -0.03 -3.69
CA LYS A 173 -17.16 -0.56 -4.94
C LYS A 173 -16.46 -0.03 -6.19
N ARG A 174 -15.93 1.19 -6.14
CA ARG A 174 -15.18 1.81 -7.25
C ARG A 174 -13.76 1.29 -7.30
N LYS A 175 -13.17 1.23 -8.50
CA LYS A 175 -11.76 0.89 -8.70
C LYS A 175 -10.89 1.84 -7.88
N SER A 176 -10.01 1.28 -7.07
CA SER A 176 -9.12 2.02 -6.17
C SER A 176 -7.69 1.52 -6.35
N LEU A 177 -6.73 2.35 -5.99
CA LEU A 177 -5.34 1.98 -5.87
C LEU A 177 -5.12 1.45 -4.45
N VAL A 178 -4.63 0.22 -4.32
CA VAL A 178 -4.50 -0.48 -3.05
C VAL A 178 -3.05 -0.83 -2.80
N PHE A 179 -2.51 -0.37 -1.68
CA PHE A 179 -1.19 -0.73 -1.18
C PHE A 179 -1.36 -1.62 0.04
N LEU A 180 -0.91 -2.87 -0.07
CA LEU A 180 -0.99 -3.86 0.99
C LEU A 180 0.39 -4.04 1.61
N PHE A 181 0.55 -3.65 2.87
CA PHE A 181 1.79 -3.75 3.64
C PHE A 181 1.69 -4.91 4.63
N SER A 182 2.55 -5.90 4.49
CA SER A 182 2.69 -7.04 5.40
C SER A 182 4.10 -7.63 5.23
N ASP A 183 4.54 -8.50 6.10
CA ASP A 183 5.72 -9.35 5.86
C ASP A 183 5.38 -10.63 5.09
N PHE A 184 4.07 -10.94 4.93
CA PHE A 184 3.57 -12.11 4.20
C PHE A 184 4.14 -13.44 4.71
N GLU A 185 4.38 -13.56 6.01
CA GLU A 185 4.88 -14.81 6.59
C GLU A 185 3.77 -15.84 6.79
N ASP A 186 2.51 -15.38 6.93
CA ASP A 186 1.35 -16.22 7.11
C ASP A 186 0.70 -16.69 5.80
N GLU A 187 -0.06 -17.76 5.90
CA GLU A 187 -0.85 -18.28 4.78
C GLU A 187 -2.02 -17.34 4.45
N TYR A 188 -2.24 -17.13 3.17
CA TYR A 188 -3.37 -16.38 2.61
C TYR A 188 -3.97 -17.11 1.39
N ASP A 189 -5.23 -16.82 1.07
CA ASP A 189 -5.88 -17.39 -0.12
C ASP A 189 -5.53 -16.58 -1.39
N SER A 190 -4.69 -17.15 -2.25
CA SER A 190 -4.33 -16.53 -3.54
C SER A 190 -5.53 -16.26 -4.46
N LYS A 191 -6.67 -16.93 -4.25
CA LYS A 191 -7.93 -16.62 -4.97
C LYS A 191 -8.44 -15.24 -4.60
N MET A 192 -8.38 -14.86 -3.31
CA MET A 192 -8.81 -13.54 -2.85
C MET A 192 -7.92 -12.44 -3.43
N LEU A 193 -6.60 -12.66 -3.49
CA LEU A 193 -5.65 -11.76 -4.17
C LEU A 193 -6.05 -11.53 -5.63
N ARG A 194 -6.39 -12.60 -6.34
CA ARG A 194 -6.81 -12.58 -7.75
C ARG A 194 -8.15 -11.86 -7.94
N VAL A 195 -9.10 -12.02 -7.02
CA VAL A 195 -10.40 -11.31 -7.08
C VAL A 195 -10.20 -9.82 -6.82
N ALA A 196 -9.40 -9.47 -5.80
CA ALA A 196 -9.11 -8.08 -5.46
C ALA A 196 -8.37 -7.35 -6.59
N SER A 197 -7.37 -7.97 -7.23
CA SER A 197 -6.59 -7.37 -8.31
C SER A 197 -7.38 -7.16 -9.61
N LYS A 198 -8.43 -7.95 -9.87
CA LYS A 198 -9.35 -7.71 -10.99
C LYS A 198 -10.19 -6.45 -10.81
N LYS A 199 -10.53 -6.12 -9.56
CA LYS A 199 -11.39 -4.98 -9.23
C LYS A 199 -10.61 -3.71 -8.94
N HIS A 200 -9.47 -3.85 -8.26
CA HIS A 200 -8.63 -2.76 -7.82
C HIS A 200 -7.22 -2.89 -8.39
N GLN A 201 -6.49 -1.80 -8.43
CA GLN A 201 -5.06 -1.84 -8.77
C GLN A 201 -4.27 -2.14 -7.50
N LEU A 202 -3.84 -3.38 -7.33
CA LEU A 202 -3.22 -3.88 -6.11
C LEU A 202 -1.70 -3.95 -6.23
N LEU A 203 -1.01 -3.40 -5.24
CA LEU A 203 0.42 -3.54 -5.02
C LEU A 203 0.67 -4.11 -3.63
N GLY A 204 1.18 -5.33 -3.56
CA GLY A 204 1.70 -5.92 -2.33
C GLY A 204 3.12 -5.42 -2.06
N MET A 205 3.36 -4.99 -0.85
CA MET A 205 4.66 -4.54 -0.34
C MET A 205 5.07 -5.43 0.82
N ARG A 206 5.94 -6.40 0.55
CA ARG A 206 6.55 -7.20 1.61
C ARG A 206 7.62 -6.37 2.31
N ILE A 207 7.41 -6.12 3.60
CA ILE A 207 8.38 -5.40 4.45
C ILE A 207 9.11 -6.43 5.30
N PHE A 208 10.41 -6.55 5.10
CA PHE A 208 11.21 -7.53 5.81
C PHE A 208 12.49 -6.93 6.41
N ASP A 209 12.97 -7.51 7.49
CA ASP A 209 14.29 -7.28 8.04
C ASP A 209 15.26 -8.37 7.53
N GLU A 210 16.55 -8.07 7.46
CA GLU A 210 17.54 -9.07 6.99
C GLU A 210 17.49 -10.38 7.80
N LYS A 211 17.17 -10.27 9.10
CA LYS A 211 17.10 -11.43 9.99
C LYS A 211 15.83 -12.27 9.85
N ASP A 212 14.81 -11.77 9.15
CA ASP A 212 13.67 -12.59 8.76
C ASP A 212 14.10 -13.67 7.75
N ASN A 213 15.09 -13.38 6.92
CA ASN A 213 15.59 -14.30 5.89
C ASN A 213 16.80 -15.11 6.32
N GLU A 214 17.65 -14.58 7.23
CA GLU A 214 18.90 -15.20 7.64
C GLU A 214 19.10 -15.08 9.16
N ILE A 215 19.19 -16.22 9.84
CA ILE A 215 19.47 -16.26 11.28
C ILE A 215 21.00 -16.28 11.48
N PRO A 216 21.54 -15.35 12.30
CA PRO A 216 22.97 -15.34 12.63
C PRO A 216 23.37 -16.54 13.49
N ASP A 217 24.66 -16.86 13.49
CA ASP A 217 25.24 -17.84 14.42
C ASP A 217 25.31 -17.21 15.83
N VAL A 218 24.39 -17.59 16.68
CA VAL A 218 24.31 -17.16 18.09
C VAL A 218 24.31 -18.35 19.05
N GLY A 219 24.70 -19.53 18.57
CA GLY A 219 24.76 -20.74 19.39
C GLY A 219 23.40 -21.44 19.50
N TYR A 220 23.23 -22.13 20.61
CA TYR A 220 21.97 -22.80 20.93
C TYR A 220 21.03 -21.79 21.59
N THR A 221 19.94 -21.46 20.92
CA THR A 221 19.03 -20.38 21.35
C THR A 221 17.58 -20.78 21.26
N LEU A 222 16.74 -20.11 22.05
CA LEU A 222 15.30 -20.23 22.03
C LEU A 222 14.75 -19.21 21.04
N LEU A 223 14.15 -19.71 19.96
CA LEU A 223 13.38 -18.87 19.02
C LEU A 223 11.96 -18.73 19.53
N TYR A 224 11.45 -17.53 19.49
CA TYR A 224 10.10 -17.17 19.91
C TYR A 224 9.32 -16.65 18.71
N ASP A 225 8.17 -17.27 18.46
CA ASP A 225 7.20 -16.80 17.49
C ASP A 225 6.29 -15.76 18.16
N ALA A 226 6.37 -14.52 17.71
CA ALA A 226 5.65 -13.40 18.29
C ALA A 226 4.12 -13.46 18.09
N GLU A 227 3.63 -14.22 17.12
CA GLU A 227 2.22 -14.34 16.76
C GLU A 227 1.53 -15.50 17.45
N THR A 228 2.17 -16.66 17.45
CA THR A 228 1.62 -17.89 18.05
C THR A 228 2.04 -18.12 19.49
N GLY A 229 3.09 -17.43 19.95
CA GLY A 229 3.71 -17.62 21.25
C GLY A 229 4.51 -18.94 21.35
N GLN A 230 4.68 -19.67 20.27
CA GLN A 230 5.45 -20.91 20.26
C GLN A 230 6.92 -20.64 20.46
N GLN A 231 7.57 -21.58 21.15
CA GLN A 231 8.99 -21.52 21.44
C GLN A 231 9.68 -22.78 20.91
N VAL A 232 10.76 -22.59 20.17
CA VAL A 232 11.51 -23.70 19.58
C VAL A 232 13.00 -23.52 19.87
N TRP A 233 13.63 -24.53 20.47
CA TRP A 233 15.08 -24.55 20.62
C TRP A 233 15.75 -24.83 19.28
N ALA A 234 16.65 -23.95 18.87
CA ALA A 234 17.38 -24.08 17.63
C ALA A 234 18.90 -23.98 17.86
N ASN A 235 19.65 -24.86 17.22
CA ASN A 235 21.11 -24.77 17.17
C ASN A 235 21.50 -23.92 15.95
N THR A 236 21.64 -22.63 16.15
CA THR A 236 21.98 -21.69 15.09
C THR A 236 23.46 -21.78 14.67
N SER A 237 24.33 -22.48 15.42
CA SER A 237 25.70 -22.77 14.97
C SER A 237 25.78 -23.84 13.87
N SER A 238 24.70 -24.62 13.69
CA SER A 238 24.63 -25.58 12.58
C SER A 238 24.50 -24.87 11.23
N ALA A 239 25.53 -24.89 10.41
CA ALA A 239 25.48 -24.32 9.06
C ALA A 239 24.40 -24.97 8.20
N ARG A 240 24.15 -26.29 8.36
CA ARG A 240 23.07 -27.00 7.67
C ARG A 240 21.67 -26.44 8.07
N TRP A 241 21.47 -26.19 9.35
CA TRP A 241 20.19 -25.66 9.84
C TRP A 241 19.95 -24.25 9.28
N ARG A 242 20.95 -23.34 9.36
CA ARG A 242 20.85 -21.99 8.78
C ARG A 242 20.60 -22.01 7.28
N TYR A 243 21.29 -22.90 6.55
CA TYR A 243 21.07 -23.06 5.11
C TYR A 243 19.64 -23.52 4.81
N THR A 244 19.13 -24.53 5.53
CA THR A 244 17.76 -25.03 5.34
C THR A 244 16.73 -23.95 5.61
N PHE A 245 16.93 -23.15 6.67
CA PHE A 245 16.06 -22.01 6.99
C PHE A 245 16.07 -20.97 5.86
N ALA A 246 17.23 -20.53 5.43
CA ALA A 246 17.36 -19.55 4.35
C ALA A 246 16.74 -20.02 3.02
N GLU A 247 16.91 -21.31 2.68
CA GLU A 247 16.29 -21.88 1.49
C GLU A 247 14.74 -21.96 1.61
N ALA A 248 14.23 -22.27 2.79
CA ALA A 248 12.77 -22.24 3.03
C ALA A 248 12.20 -20.82 2.83
N GLN A 249 12.89 -19.79 3.34
CA GLN A 249 12.48 -18.40 3.15
C GLN A 249 12.53 -17.97 1.67
N LYS A 250 13.56 -18.40 0.93
CA LYS A 250 13.64 -18.15 -0.52
C LYS A 250 12.51 -18.85 -1.29
N GLN A 251 12.12 -20.06 -0.91
CA GLN A 251 11.02 -20.78 -1.53
C GLN A 251 9.67 -20.07 -1.25
N LYS A 252 9.44 -19.62 -0.01
CA LYS A 252 8.26 -18.81 0.34
C LYS A 252 8.18 -17.54 -0.52
N LEU A 253 9.29 -16.81 -0.63
CA LEU A 253 9.34 -15.60 -1.44
C LEU A 253 9.02 -15.87 -2.92
N ARG A 254 9.57 -16.93 -3.52
CA ARG A 254 9.27 -17.31 -4.92
C ARG A 254 7.80 -17.63 -5.11
N ALA A 255 7.22 -18.42 -4.20
CA ALA A 255 5.79 -18.75 -4.26
C ALA A 255 4.92 -17.47 -4.16
N LEU A 256 5.30 -16.54 -3.28
CA LEU A 256 4.63 -15.24 -3.15
C LEU A 256 4.72 -14.41 -4.44
N GLU A 257 5.89 -14.31 -5.05
CA GLU A 257 6.10 -13.61 -6.33
C GLU A 257 5.26 -14.22 -7.46
N GLU A 258 5.20 -15.57 -7.53
CA GLU A 258 4.38 -16.30 -8.49
C GLU A 258 2.88 -16.04 -8.27
N ASP A 259 2.39 -16.03 -7.04
CA ASP A 259 0.99 -15.75 -6.72
C ASP A 259 0.58 -14.33 -7.15
N PHE A 260 1.44 -13.34 -6.90
CA PHE A 260 1.20 -11.97 -7.34
C PHE A 260 1.23 -11.86 -8.87
N ALA A 261 2.19 -12.47 -9.54
CA ALA A 261 2.29 -12.49 -11.00
C ALA A 261 1.05 -13.13 -11.64
N ASN A 262 0.59 -14.27 -11.09
CA ASN A 262 -0.60 -14.99 -11.57
C ASN A 262 -1.92 -14.25 -11.29
N SER A 263 -1.93 -13.29 -10.36
CA SER A 263 -3.12 -12.52 -10.01
C SER A 263 -3.24 -11.17 -10.68
N SER A 264 -2.30 -10.80 -11.56
CA SER A 264 -2.23 -9.46 -12.17
C SER A 264 -2.05 -8.33 -11.14
N ALA A 265 -1.64 -8.66 -9.94
CA ALA A 265 -1.23 -7.73 -8.92
C ALA A 265 0.27 -7.42 -9.05
N SER A 266 0.68 -6.26 -8.60
CA SER A 266 2.09 -5.92 -8.51
C SER A 266 2.67 -6.33 -7.16
N PHE A 267 3.96 -6.61 -7.11
CA PHE A 267 4.65 -6.99 -5.89
C PHE A 267 5.97 -6.23 -5.74
N MET A 268 6.29 -5.85 -4.51
CA MET A 268 7.58 -5.26 -4.14
C MET A 268 8.09 -5.91 -2.86
N ASN A 269 9.33 -6.38 -2.90
CA ASN A 269 10.03 -6.92 -1.74
C ASN A 269 10.99 -5.85 -1.19
N ILE A 270 10.74 -5.34 0.01
CA ILE A 270 11.38 -4.13 0.55
C ILE A 270 12.06 -4.44 1.87
N ASN A 271 13.39 -4.33 1.90
CA ASN A 271 14.19 -4.42 3.11
C ASN A 271 14.11 -3.10 3.90
N THR A 272 13.93 -3.17 5.23
CA THR A 272 13.90 -1.99 6.13
C THR A 272 15.17 -1.15 6.10
N GLY A 273 16.30 -1.73 5.66
CA GLY A 273 17.58 -1.03 5.46
C GLY A 273 17.74 -0.36 4.09
N SER A 274 16.80 -0.55 3.16
CA SER A 274 16.91 -0.05 1.79
C SER A 274 16.32 1.37 1.61
N ASP A 275 16.65 2.04 0.50
CA ASP A 275 15.99 3.30 0.13
C ASP A 275 14.72 3.03 -0.68
N TYR A 276 13.58 2.97 0.04
CA TYR A 276 12.27 2.74 -0.57
C TYR A 276 11.91 3.76 -1.66
N SER A 277 12.48 4.97 -1.62
CA SER A 277 12.15 6.02 -2.60
C SER A 277 12.61 5.63 -4.00
N LYS A 278 13.79 5.01 -4.10
CA LYS A 278 14.31 4.48 -5.38
C LYS A 278 13.46 3.33 -5.89
N LEU A 279 13.01 2.45 -4.99
CA LEU A 279 12.17 1.31 -5.34
C LEU A 279 10.79 1.77 -5.86
N LEU A 280 10.15 2.71 -5.17
CA LEU A 280 8.89 3.30 -5.61
C LEU A 280 9.04 4.06 -6.95
N TYR A 281 10.10 4.83 -7.09
CA TYR A 281 10.39 5.54 -8.33
C TYR A 281 10.51 4.59 -9.52
N ASN A 282 11.33 3.54 -9.39
CA ASN A 282 11.51 2.54 -10.43
C ASN A 282 10.22 1.79 -10.78
N TYR A 283 9.38 1.54 -9.78
CA TYR A 283 8.08 0.91 -9.98
C TYR A 283 7.14 1.81 -10.77
N PHE A 284 7.04 3.09 -10.41
CA PHE A 284 6.14 4.02 -11.09
C PHE A 284 6.61 4.37 -12.51
N GLN A 285 7.91 4.33 -12.79
CA GLN A 285 8.43 4.52 -14.17
C GLN A 285 8.08 3.37 -15.12
N LYS A 286 7.90 2.15 -14.60
CA LYS A 286 7.61 0.95 -15.43
C LYS A 286 6.12 0.78 -15.74
N LYS A 287 5.27 1.59 -15.14
CA LYS A 287 3.81 1.60 -15.31
C LYS A 287 3.32 2.75 -16.19
#